data_95b742718cee0eb0168b0748cb9f0046
#
_entry.id   95b742718cee0eb0168b0748cb9f0046
#
_cell.length_a   1.000
_cell.length_b   1.000
_cell.length_c   1.000
_cell.angle_alpha   90.00
_cell.angle_beta   90.00
_cell.angle_gamma   90.00
#
_symmetry.space_group_name_H-M   'P 1'
#
loop_
_entity.id
_entity.type
_entity.pdbx_description
1 polymer ?
#
loop_
_entity_poly.entity_id
_entity_poly.type
_entity_poly.pdbx_seq_one_letter_code
_entity_poly.pdbx_strand_id
1 'polypeptide(L)'
;QAPPKRQDEKPVQHHSAAISLGLVLTACKEIGLYTDGQIRSWRDLCATASFVRGMLGISADTWKEAEADMGEETAAIAIACILERTETIRSPGGYLRALAQKARAGSFSPGPMVMAILNAREPVAA
;
A
#
# COMPACT_ATOMS: atom_id res chain seq x y z
N GLN A 1 20.59 -4.94 -25.57
CA GLN A 1 20.31 -4.72 -25.24
C GLN A 1 19.88 -4.60 -24.56
N ALA A 2 19.78 -4.59 -24.48
CA ALA A 2 19.26 -4.37 -23.77
C ALA A 2 18.92 -4.23 -23.11
N PRO A 3 18.81 -4.30 -22.99
CA PRO A 3 18.28 -4.06 -22.19
C PRO A 3 17.95 -3.76 -21.48
N PRO A 4 17.88 -3.67 -21.53
CA PRO A 4 17.46 -3.30 -20.64
C PRO A 4 16.93 -3.24 -19.90
N LYS A 5 16.57 -3.17 -19.81
CA LYS A 5 16.07 -3.11 -19.16
C LYS A 5 15.86 -3.36 -18.23
N ARG A 6 15.99 -3.42 -18.38
CA ARG A 6 15.86 -3.60 -17.61
C ARG A 6 15.95 -3.55 -16.62
N GLN A 7 16.14 -3.24 -16.76
CA GLN A 7 16.19 -3.07 -15.87
C GLN A 7 15.91 -2.94 -15.03
N ASP A 8 15.78 -2.67 -15.33
CA ASP A 8 15.44 -2.53 -14.61
C ASP A 8 15.11 -2.74 -13.85
N GLU A 9 15.05 -2.81 -14.01
CA GLU A 9 14.77 -3.01 -13.36
C GLU A 9 14.76 -3.20 -12.41
N LYS A 10 14.84 -2.95 -12.33
CA LYS A 10 14.74 -2.97 -11.45
C LYS A 10 14.71 -3.22 -10.49
N PRO A 11 14.90 -3.11 -10.35
CA PRO A 11 14.78 -3.26 -9.32
C PRO A 11 14.44 -3.57 -8.57
N VAL A 12 14.18 -3.38 -8.47
CA VAL A 12 13.79 -3.63 -7.80
C VAL A 12 13.37 -4.16 -7.18
N GLN A 13 13.31 -4.11 -7.03
CA GLN A 13 12.89 -4.42 -6.50
C GLN A 13 12.47 -5.05 -5.91
N HIS A 14 12.36 -5.05 -5.73
CA HIS A 14 11.86 -5.42 -5.24
C HIS A 14 11.27 -5.92 -4.59
N HIS A 15 11.56 -6.16 -4.44
CA HIS A 15 10.94 -6.16 -3.50
C HIS A 15 9.49 -6.32 -3.30
N SER A 16 8.99 -5.43 -3.22
CA SER A 16 7.55 -5.36 -3.35
C SER A 16 7.02 -6.40 -4.28
N ALA A 17 7.89 -6.89 -5.10
CA ALA A 17 7.52 -7.93 -6.03
C ALA A 17 6.92 -9.14 -5.34
N ALA A 18 7.07 -9.26 -4.04
CA ALA A 18 6.55 -10.41 -3.32
C ALA A 18 5.04 -10.37 -3.12
N ILE A 19 4.40 -9.23 -3.37
CA ILE A 19 2.96 -9.09 -3.12
C ILE A 19 2.24 -8.87 -4.44
N SER A 20 1.26 -9.72 -4.72
CA SER A 20 0.45 -9.54 -5.91
C SER A 20 -0.69 -8.56 -5.64
N LEU A 21 -1.13 -7.90 -6.68
CA LEU A 21 -2.28 -7.02 -6.57
C LEU A 21 -3.49 -7.79 -6.07
N GLY A 22 -3.69 -9.00 -6.60
CA GLY A 22 -4.83 -9.81 -6.18
C GLY A 22 -4.85 -10.06 -4.69
N LEU A 23 -3.69 -10.33 -4.11
CA LEU A 23 -3.63 -10.57 -2.67
C LEU A 23 -3.99 -9.31 -1.89
N VAL A 24 -3.48 -8.17 -2.33
CA VAL A 24 -3.81 -6.90 -1.68
C VAL A 24 -5.32 -6.67 -1.72
N LEU A 25 -5.94 -6.88 -2.87
CA LEU A 25 -7.38 -6.63 -3.00
C LEU A 25 -8.21 -7.65 -2.25
N THR A 26 -7.69 -8.86 -2.07
CA THR A 26 -8.37 -9.86 -1.26
C THR A 26 -8.37 -9.45 0.21
N ALA A 27 -7.24 -8.95 0.69
CA ALA A 27 -7.12 -8.54 2.07
C ALA A 27 -7.81 -7.20 2.33
N CYS A 28 -7.68 -6.26 1.40
CA CYS A 28 -8.13 -4.88 1.60
C CYS A 28 -9.29 -4.58 0.69
N LYS A 29 -10.50 -4.95 1.11
CA LYS A 29 -11.68 -4.82 0.26
C LYS A 29 -12.28 -3.42 0.31
N GLU A 30 -12.01 -2.66 1.36
CA GLU A 30 -12.64 -1.35 1.50
C GLU A 30 -12.23 -0.39 0.40
N ILE A 31 -10.97 -0.47 -0.04
CA ILE A 31 -10.50 0.50 -1.01
C ILE A 31 -11.23 0.36 -2.35
N GLY A 32 -11.73 -0.82 -2.65
CA GLY A 32 -12.49 -1.03 -3.87
C GLY A 32 -13.79 -0.25 -3.91
N LEU A 33 -14.28 0.19 -2.75
CA LEU A 33 -15.52 0.94 -2.70
C LEU A 33 -15.34 2.39 -3.15
N TYR A 34 -14.11 2.83 -3.32
CA TYR A 34 -13.81 4.23 -3.64
C TYR A 34 -13.37 4.43 -5.09
N THR A 35 -13.61 3.45 -5.93
CA THR A 35 -13.32 3.58 -7.34
C THR A 35 -14.61 3.40 -8.14
N ASP A 36 -14.64 3.96 -9.34
CA ASP A 36 -15.84 3.90 -10.18
C ASP A 36 -16.07 2.55 -10.81
N GLY A 37 -15.12 1.68 -10.78
CA GLY A 37 -15.26 0.37 -11.36
C GLY A 37 -14.54 -0.62 -10.51
N GLN A 38 -13.65 -1.36 -11.14
CA GLN A 38 -12.83 -2.30 -10.44
C GLN A 38 -11.38 -1.85 -10.48
N ILE A 39 -10.65 -2.21 -9.44
CA ILE A 39 -9.22 -2.00 -9.45
C ILE A 39 -8.62 -3.18 -10.18
N ARG A 40 -8.10 -2.94 -11.38
CA ARG A 40 -7.59 -4.00 -12.24
C ARG A 40 -6.09 -3.97 -12.44
N SER A 41 -5.45 -2.90 -11.99
CA SER A 41 -4.03 -2.74 -12.20
C SER A 41 -3.44 -2.00 -11.01
N TRP A 42 -2.12 -2.04 -10.91
CA TRP A 42 -1.45 -1.25 -9.89
C TRP A 42 -1.71 0.24 -10.09
N ARG A 43 -1.81 0.67 -11.36
CA ARG A 43 -2.13 2.06 -11.63
C ARG A 43 -3.48 2.44 -11.02
N ASP A 44 -4.48 1.55 -11.19
CA ASP A 44 -5.80 1.80 -10.61
C ASP A 44 -5.72 1.90 -9.09
N LEU A 45 -4.96 0.99 -8.47
CA LEU A 45 -4.82 1.02 -7.02
C LEU A 45 -4.16 2.31 -6.58
N CYS A 46 -3.10 2.73 -7.26
CA CYS A 46 -2.40 3.95 -6.89
C CYS A 46 -3.30 5.18 -7.02
N ALA A 47 -4.09 5.24 -8.09
CA ALA A 47 -5.00 6.37 -8.28
C ALA A 47 -6.05 6.40 -7.19
N THR A 48 -6.62 5.25 -6.86
CA THR A 48 -7.63 5.18 -5.82
C THR A 48 -7.03 5.53 -4.46
N ALA A 49 -5.83 5.03 -4.18
CA ALA A 49 -5.17 5.32 -2.92
C ALA A 49 -4.87 6.81 -2.77
N SER A 50 -4.49 7.46 -3.87
CA SER A 50 -4.24 8.90 -3.81
C SER A 50 -5.48 9.68 -3.42
N PHE A 51 -6.64 9.25 -3.91
CA PHE A 51 -7.91 9.85 -3.53
C PHE A 51 -8.23 9.55 -2.07
N VAL A 52 -8.10 8.29 -1.67
CA VAL A 52 -8.45 7.86 -0.32
C VAL A 52 -7.55 8.52 0.72
N ARG A 53 -6.28 8.77 0.40
CA ARG A 53 -5.39 9.41 1.35
C ARG A 53 -5.92 10.79 1.75
N GLY A 54 -6.51 11.51 0.78
CA GLY A 54 -7.11 12.80 1.10
C GLY A 54 -8.30 12.66 2.03
N MET A 55 -9.12 11.64 1.79
CA MET A 55 -10.27 11.39 2.67
C MET A 55 -9.83 11.02 4.08
N LEU A 56 -8.69 10.37 4.20
CA LEU A 56 -8.15 10.01 5.51
C LEU A 56 -7.47 11.17 6.22
N GLY A 57 -7.40 12.32 5.58
CA GLY A 57 -6.77 13.48 6.18
C GLY A 57 -5.26 13.49 6.10
N ILE A 58 -4.70 12.67 5.23
CA ILE A 58 -3.25 12.63 5.07
C ILE A 58 -2.85 13.75 4.09
N SER A 59 -1.94 14.61 4.52
CA SER A 59 -1.54 15.74 3.71
C SER A 59 -0.82 15.30 2.45
N ALA A 60 -0.85 16.16 1.44
CA ALA A 60 -0.14 15.88 0.19
C ALA A 60 1.35 15.73 0.43
N ASP A 61 1.91 16.50 1.35
CA ASP A 61 3.35 16.41 1.64
C ASP A 61 3.69 15.06 2.25
N THR A 62 2.91 14.60 3.22
CA THR A 62 3.16 13.30 3.83
C THR A 62 3.03 12.20 2.79
N TRP A 63 2.03 12.32 1.92
CA TRP A 63 1.82 11.34 0.86
C TRP A 63 3.01 11.27 -0.09
N LYS A 64 3.51 12.44 -0.52
CA LYS A 64 4.64 12.48 -1.44
C LYS A 64 5.90 11.91 -0.80
N GLU A 65 6.10 12.20 0.48
CA GLU A 65 7.24 11.64 1.18
C GLU A 65 7.14 10.12 1.26
N ALA A 66 5.95 9.61 1.53
CA ALA A 66 5.77 8.17 1.58
C ALA A 66 6.05 7.53 0.23
N GLU A 67 5.57 8.14 -0.84
CA GLU A 67 5.84 7.62 -2.17
C GLU A 67 7.33 7.62 -2.48
N ALA A 68 8.03 8.66 -2.05
CA ALA A 68 9.47 8.74 -2.28
C ALA A 68 10.22 7.68 -1.48
N ASP A 69 9.79 7.43 -0.25
CA ASP A 69 10.51 6.52 0.65
C ASP A 69 10.21 5.06 0.38
N MET A 70 8.99 4.74 -0.06
CA MET A 70 8.61 3.34 -0.19
C MET A 70 8.12 2.97 -1.60
N GLY A 71 8.01 3.95 -2.49
CA GLY A 71 7.52 3.69 -3.84
C GLY A 71 6.02 3.83 -3.92
N GLU A 72 5.53 4.08 -5.13
CA GLU A 72 4.11 4.35 -5.33
C GLU A 72 3.24 3.16 -4.98
N GLU A 73 3.66 1.97 -5.39
CA GLU A 73 2.83 0.79 -5.16
C GLU A 73 2.77 0.44 -3.69
N THR A 74 3.91 0.48 -3.01
CA THR A 74 3.93 0.17 -1.59
C THR A 74 3.16 1.21 -0.80
N ALA A 75 3.27 2.50 -1.17
CA ALA A 75 2.50 3.54 -0.51
C ALA A 75 1.00 3.30 -0.70
N ALA A 76 0.60 2.87 -1.90
CA ALA A 76 -0.81 2.57 -2.16
C ALA A 76 -1.28 1.39 -1.31
N ILE A 77 -0.44 0.36 -1.17
CA ILE A 77 -0.76 -0.77 -0.30
C ILE A 77 -0.93 -0.29 1.13
N ALA A 78 -0.05 0.61 1.58
CA ALA A 78 -0.14 1.13 2.95
C ALA A 78 -1.48 1.85 3.16
N ILE A 79 -1.92 2.65 2.19
CA ILE A 79 -3.20 3.34 2.30
C ILE A 79 -4.34 2.33 2.36
N ALA A 80 -4.30 1.30 1.52
CA ALA A 80 -5.34 0.28 1.54
C ALA A 80 -5.42 -0.40 2.90
N CYS A 81 -4.27 -0.67 3.51
CA CYS A 81 -4.22 -1.30 4.82
C CYS A 81 -4.70 -0.36 5.93
N ILE A 82 -4.31 0.90 5.85
CA ILE A 82 -4.76 1.89 6.83
C ILE A 82 -6.27 2.01 6.79
N LEU A 83 -6.84 2.01 5.58
CA LEU A 83 -8.28 2.11 5.41
C LEU A 83 -9.01 0.98 6.12
N GLU A 84 -8.41 -0.21 6.14
CA GLU A 84 -9.01 -1.36 6.82
C GLU A 84 -8.97 -1.23 8.33
N ARG A 85 -8.19 -0.31 8.87
CA ARG A 85 -7.96 -0.21 10.30
C ARG A 85 -8.22 1.17 10.85
N THR A 86 -9.12 1.92 10.21
CA THR A 86 -9.39 3.29 10.65
C THR A 86 -9.92 3.33 12.08
N GLU A 87 -10.55 2.26 12.55
CA GLU A 87 -11.09 2.25 13.90
C GLU A 87 -10.00 2.19 14.96
N THR A 88 -8.83 1.66 14.61
CA THR A 88 -7.75 1.51 15.57
C THR A 88 -6.61 2.49 15.34
N ILE A 89 -6.55 3.13 14.17
CA ILE A 89 -5.48 4.06 13.85
C ILE A 89 -5.98 5.47 14.10
N ARG A 90 -5.42 6.14 15.11
CA ARG A 90 -5.86 7.47 15.46
C ARG A 90 -5.46 8.51 14.45
N SER A 91 -4.25 8.39 13.94
CA SER A 91 -3.70 9.36 13.01
C SER A 91 -3.17 8.64 11.79
N PRO A 92 -3.98 8.55 10.73
CA PRO A 92 -3.50 7.91 9.50
C PRO A 92 -2.24 8.54 8.96
N GLY A 93 -2.14 9.88 8.99
CA GLY A 93 -0.94 10.56 8.52
C GLY A 93 0.29 10.22 9.34
N GLY A 94 0.13 10.21 10.65
CA GLY A 94 1.23 9.84 11.53
C GLY A 94 1.66 8.40 11.34
N TYR A 95 0.66 7.53 11.16
CA TYR A 95 0.95 6.12 10.94
C TYR A 95 1.72 5.93 9.63
N LEU A 96 1.25 6.57 8.56
CA LEU A 96 1.95 6.48 7.27
C LEU A 96 3.36 7.03 7.36
N ARG A 97 3.54 8.15 8.09
CA ARG A 97 4.87 8.72 8.26
C ARG A 97 5.80 7.75 8.97
N ALA A 98 5.29 7.04 9.98
CA ALA A 98 6.09 6.05 10.68
C ALA A 98 6.50 4.91 9.76
N LEU A 99 5.58 4.46 8.89
CA LEU A 99 5.91 3.42 7.92
C LEU A 99 6.95 3.91 6.93
N ALA A 100 6.84 5.14 6.49
CA ALA A 100 7.80 5.71 5.54
C ALA A 100 9.20 5.77 6.16
N GLN A 101 9.28 6.12 7.44
CA GLN A 101 10.57 6.15 8.12
C GLN A 101 11.17 4.76 8.20
N LYS A 102 10.36 3.76 8.48
CA LYS A 102 10.85 2.37 8.48
C LYS A 102 11.30 1.94 7.10
N ALA A 103 10.58 2.35 6.07
CA ALA A 103 10.96 2.02 4.70
C ALA A 103 12.30 2.65 4.35
N ARG A 104 12.50 3.90 4.76
CA ARG A 104 13.76 4.59 4.50
C ARG A 104 14.92 3.87 5.18
N ALA A 105 14.66 3.30 6.36
CA ALA A 105 15.68 2.56 7.09
C ALA A 105 15.84 1.11 6.60
N GLY A 106 15.04 0.70 5.62
CA GLY A 106 15.14 -0.65 5.09
C GLY A 106 14.46 -1.70 5.93
N SER A 107 13.61 -1.29 6.87
CA SER A 107 12.99 -2.24 7.80
C SER A 107 11.48 -2.36 7.63
N PHE A 108 10.95 -1.94 6.50
CA PHE A 108 9.53 -2.09 6.23
C PHE A 108 9.29 -2.80 4.92
N SER A 109 8.39 -3.77 4.94
CA SER A 109 7.87 -4.34 3.70
C SER A 109 6.37 -4.51 3.87
N PRO A 110 5.61 -4.46 2.77
CA PRO A 110 4.14 -4.51 2.88
C PRO A 110 3.58 -5.89 3.13
N GLY A 111 4.35 -6.94 2.87
CA GLY A 111 3.85 -8.31 2.99
C GLY A 111 3.22 -8.63 4.34
N PRO A 112 3.96 -8.48 5.43
CA PRO A 112 3.40 -8.81 6.74
C PRO A 112 2.17 -8.00 7.08
N MET A 113 2.13 -6.73 6.66
CA MET A 113 0.98 -5.88 6.94
C MET A 113 -0.26 -6.40 6.23
N VAL A 114 -0.12 -6.75 4.95
CA VAL A 114 -1.26 -7.28 4.18
C VAL A 114 -1.71 -8.61 4.77
N MET A 115 -0.75 -9.48 5.12
CA MET A 115 -1.10 -10.77 5.67
C MET A 115 -1.79 -10.64 7.02
N ALA A 116 -1.38 -9.67 7.83
CA ALA A 116 -2.04 -9.46 9.12
C ALA A 116 -3.51 -9.10 8.94
N ILE A 117 -3.81 -8.29 7.93
CA ILE A 117 -5.19 -7.92 7.67
C ILE A 117 -5.97 -9.12 7.14
N LEU A 118 -5.38 -9.87 6.22
CA LEU A 118 -6.04 -11.04 5.67
C LEU A 118 -6.35 -12.06 6.77
N ASN A 119 -5.40 -12.31 7.64
CA ASN A 119 -5.59 -13.28 8.71
C ASN A 119 -6.64 -12.83 9.70
N ALA A 120 -6.73 -11.54 9.96
CA ALA A 120 -7.73 -11.01 10.88
C ALA A 120 -9.15 -11.14 10.29
N ARG A 121 -9.25 -11.02 8.97
CA ARG A 121 -10.54 -11.13 8.30
C ARG A 121 -11.05 -12.54 8.23
N GLU A 122 -10.13 -13.49 8.21
CA GLU A 122 -10.51 -14.89 8.07
C GLU A 122 -10.52 -15.51 9.45
N PRO A 123 -11.69 -15.58 10.06
CA PRO A 123 -11.76 -16.12 11.41
C PRO A 123 -11.21 -17.52 11.40
N VAL A 124 -10.49 -17.80 12.47
CA VAL A 124 -9.99 -19.14 12.64
C VAL A 124 -11.19 -20.06 12.72
N ALA A 125 -11.15 -21.11 11.92
CA ALA A 125 -12.22 -22.09 11.99
C ALA A 125 -12.26 -22.64 13.39
N ALA A 126 -13.33 -22.39 14.04
CA ALA A 126 -13.44 -22.81 15.41
C ALA A 126 -13.58 -24.31 15.50
#